data_968772dc15aaafff8bdc599019dcfa87
#
_entry.id   968772dc15aaafff8bdc599019dcfa87
#
_cell.length_a   1.000
_cell.length_b   1.000
_cell.length_c   1.000
_cell.angle_alpha   90.00
_cell.angle_beta   90.00
_cell.angle_gamma   90.00
#
_symmetry.space_group_name_H-M   'P 1'
#
loop_
_entity.id
_entity.type
_entity.pdbx_description
1 polymer ?
#
loop_
_entity_poly.entity_id
_entity_poly.type
_entity_poly.pdbx_seq_one_letter_code
_entity_poly.pdbx_strand_id
1 'polypeptide(L)'
;MYRQTLMAGLRAAARRPTKLAKVNPVRQEPNESPAAFLERLMEAFRQYTPMDPQADESHAAVMLAFVNQAAPDIRKKLQKIERLGEQSLQDLVRAAERVFNHRETPEEREERVRREEREFRAEENRRNQKKLAQIFFAGVE
;
A
#
# COMPACT_ATOMS: atom_id res chain seq x y z
N MET A 1 2.88 -38.45 -35.60
CA MET A 1 3.68 -37.25 -35.87
C MET A 1 2.85 -36.00 -35.79
N TYR A 2 1.75 -35.93 -36.48
CA TYR A 2 0.86 -34.79 -36.38
C TYR A 2 0.36 -34.56 -34.95
N ARG A 3 -0.01 -35.61 -34.24
CA ARG A 3 -0.41 -35.54 -32.83
C ARG A 3 0.69 -35.02 -31.91
N GLN A 4 1.92 -35.42 -32.14
CA GLN A 4 3.04 -34.97 -31.34
C GLN A 4 3.32 -33.48 -31.54
N THR A 5 3.18 -32.97 -32.74
CA THR A 5 3.32 -31.56 -33.04
C THR A 5 2.23 -30.74 -32.33
N LEU A 6 0.99 -31.22 -32.35
CA LEU A 6 -0.13 -30.58 -31.68
C LEU A 6 0.04 -30.58 -30.19
N MET A 7 0.48 -31.70 -29.62
CA MET A 7 0.76 -31.82 -28.18
C MET A 7 1.91 -30.91 -27.74
N ALA A 8 2.94 -30.79 -28.57
CA ALA A 8 4.05 -29.90 -28.29
C ALA A 8 3.61 -28.44 -28.29
N GLY A 9 2.71 -28.06 -29.21
CA GLY A 9 2.14 -26.72 -29.24
C GLY A 9 1.31 -26.41 -27.98
N LEU A 10 0.47 -27.35 -27.56
CA LEU A 10 -0.32 -27.22 -26.34
C LEU A 10 0.56 -27.16 -25.11
N ARG A 11 1.60 -27.95 -25.05
CA ARG A 11 2.57 -27.90 -23.96
C ARG A 11 3.32 -26.56 -23.91
N ALA A 12 3.70 -26.03 -25.06
CA ALA A 12 4.36 -24.73 -25.13
C ALA A 12 3.43 -23.63 -24.64
N ALA A 13 2.16 -23.67 -25.01
CA ALA A 13 1.17 -22.72 -24.47
C ALA A 13 0.92 -22.91 -22.98
N ALA A 14 0.98 -24.15 -22.50
CA ALA A 14 0.80 -24.47 -21.09
C ALA A 14 2.04 -24.26 -20.22
N ARG A 15 3.22 -23.99 -20.81
CA ARG A 15 4.45 -23.77 -20.05
C ARG A 15 4.40 -22.58 -19.11
N ARG A 16 3.54 -21.62 -19.39
CA ARG A 16 3.30 -20.48 -18.50
C ARG A 16 1.86 -20.52 -18.03
N PRO A 17 1.53 -21.48 -17.15
CA PRO A 17 0.21 -21.45 -16.54
C PRO A 17 0.09 -20.17 -15.71
N THR A 18 -1.09 -19.63 -15.65
CA THR A 18 -1.37 -18.47 -14.81
C THR A 18 -1.19 -18.86 -13.35
N LYS A 19 -0.07 -18.46 -12.78
CA LYS A 19 0.22 -18.70 -11.34
C LYS A 19 0.01 -17.43 -10.56
N LEU A 20 -1.21 -16.95 -10.49
CA LEU A 20 -1.56 -15.76 -9.70
C LEU A 20 -1.20 -15.94 -8.24
N ALA A 21 -1.20 -17.17 -7.74
CA ALA A 21 -0.75 -17.47 -6.39
C ALA A 21 0.72 -17.08 -6.14
N LYS A 22 1.52 -16.96 -7.19
CA LYS A 22 2.92 -16.51 -7.10
C LYS A 22 3.06 -15.00 -7.25
N VAL A 23 2.08 -14.36 -7.89
CA VAL A 23 2.03 -12.88 -8.02
C VAL A 23 1.46 -12.24 -6.77
N ASN A 24 0.41 -12.81 -6.21
CA ASN A 24 -0.28 -12.27 -5.04
C ASN A 24 0.60 -12.05 -3.80
N PRO A 25 1.63 -12.90 -3.51
CA PRO A 25 2.53 -12.63 -2.39
C PRO A 25 3.49 -11.47 -2.59
N VAL A 26 3.63 -10.96 -3.82
CA VAL A 26 4.48 -9.81 -4.09
C VAL A 26 3.83 -8.57 -3.50
N ARG A 27 4.37 -8.09 -2.39
CA ARG A 27 3.83 -6.93 -1.67
C ARG A 27 4.93 -5.89 -1.54
N GLN A 28 4.51 -4.63 -1.50
CA GLN A 28 5.43 -3.54 -1.26
C GLN A 28 6.00 -3.62 0.14
N GLU A 29 7.32 -3.59 0.23
CA GLU A 29 8.01 -3.55 1.51
C GLU A 29 7.94 -2.17 2.14
N PRO A 30 8.09 -2.04 3.47
CA PRO A 30 7.91 -0.75 4.16
C PRO A 30 8.81 0.37 3.64
N ASN A 31 10.05 0.04 3.26
CA ASN A 31 11.02 1.03 2.78
C ASN A 31 11.20 1.02 1.27
N GLU A 32 10.39 0.25 0.57
CA GLU A 32 10.45 0.12 -0.88
C GLU A 32 9.67 1.23 -1.56
N SER A 33 10.28 1.88 -2.55
CA SER A 33 9.58 2.90 -3.34
C SER A 33 8.48 2.26 -4.20
N PRO A 34 7.41 3.00 -4.50
CA PRO A 34 6.35 2.50 -5.38
C PRO A 34 6.86 2.06 -6.75
N ALA A 35 7.84 2.77 -7.31
CA ALA A 35 8.43 2.42 -8.60
C ALA A 35 9.16 1.07 -8.54
N ALA A 36 9.95 0.84 -7.49
CA ALA A 36 10.64 -0.42 -7.30
C ALA A 36 9.68 -1.59 -7.08
N PHE A 37 8.63 -1.36 -6.31
CA PHE A 37 7.57 -2.34 -6.10
C PHE A 37 6.86 -2.69 -7.42
N LEU A 38 6.52 -1.67 -8.23
CA LEU A 38 5.89 -1.89 -9.53
C LEU A 38 6.77 -2.74 -10.45
N GLU A 39 8.08 -2.49 -10.46
CA GLU A 39 9.02 -3.29 -11.25
C GLU A 39 9.03 -4.76 -10.83
N ARG A 40 9.06 -5.02 -9.53
CA ARG A 40 8.99 -6.38 -8.98
C ARG A 40 7.66 -7.05 -9.35
N LEU A 41 6.58 -6.29 -9.27
CA LEU A 41 5.26 -6.79 -9.61
C LEU A 41 5.15 -7.15 -11.08
N MET A 42 5.63 -6.28 -11.96
CA MET A 42 5.67 -6.55 -13.41
C MET A 42 6.53 -7.77 -13.73
N GLU A 43 7.66 -7.91 -13.07
CA GLU A 43 8.52 -9.08 -13.26
C GLU A 43 7.82 -10.37 -12.82
N ALA A 44 7.07 -10.33 -11.72
CA ALA A 44 6.28 -11.47 -11.28
C ALA A 44 5.21 -11.84 -12.32
N PHE A 45 4.55 -10.86 -12.92
CA PHE A 45 3.59 -11.11 -13.99
C PHE A 45 4.25 -11.77 -15.20
N ARG A 46 5.42 -11.29 -15.61
CA ARG A 46 6.17 -11.89 -16.72
C ARG A 46 6.57 -13.33 -16.44
N GLN A 47 7.01 -13.58 -15.22
CA GLN A 47 7.57 -14.86 -14.82
C GLN A 47 6.50 -15.92 -14.56
N TYR A 48 5.38 -15.54 -13.96
CA TYR A 48 4.38 -16.49 -13.48
C TYR A 48 3.06 -16.46 -14.24
N THR A 49 2.91 -15.57 -15.20
CA THR A 49 1.70 -15.51 -16.03
C THR A 49 2.08 -15.38 -17.51
N PRO A 50 1.20 -15.77 -18.42
CA PRO A 50 1.43 -15.55 -19.86
C PRO A 50 1.18 -14.10 -20.27
N MET A 51 0.70 -13.25 -19.38
CA MET A 51 0.38 -11.86 -19.70
C MET A 51 1.64 -11.02 -19.77
N ASP A 52 1.69 -10.15 -20.80
CA ASP A 52 2.69 -9.09 -20.85
C ASP A 52 2.19 -7.92 -19.99
N PRO A 53 2.86 -7.58 -18.87
CA PRO A 53 2.40 -6.52 -18.00
C PRO A 53 2.42 -5.12 -18.63
N GLN A 54 3.14 -4.95 -19.74
CA GLN A 54 3.18 -3.70 -20.48
C GLN A 54 2.11 -3.60 -21.57
N ALA A 55 1.42 -4.70 -21.86
CA ALA A 55 0.34 -4.69 -22.84
C ALA A 55 -0.91 -4.03 -22.26
N ASP A 56 -1.66 -3.35 -23.12
CA ASP A 56 -2.92 -2.71 -22.73
C ASP A 56 -3.93 -3.70 -22.16
N GLU A 57 -3.91 -4.93 -22.64
CA GLU A 57 -4.79 -6.00 -22.16
C GLU A 57 -4.56 -6.35 -20.70
N SER A 58 -3.32 -6.21 -20.23
CA SER A 58 -2.93 -6.54 -18.87
C SER A 58 -3.00 -5.34 -17.93
N HIS A 59 -3.31 -4.17 -18.46
CA HIS A 59 -3.27 -2.91 -17.72
C HIS A 59 -4.14 -2.94 -16.46
N ALA A 60 -5.38 -3.40 -16.60
CA ALA A 60 -6.32 -3.48 -15.48
C ALA A 60 -5.83 -4.46 -14.41
N ALA A 61 -5.28 -5.59 -14.81
CA ALA A 61 -4.76 -6.59 -13.86
C ALA A 61 -3.56 -6.07 -13.07
N VAL A 62 -2.65 -5.39 -13.75
CA VAL A 62 -1.47 -4.78 -13.12
C VAL A 62 -1.89 -3.66 -12.16
N MET A 63 -2.81 -2.80 -12.57
CA MET A 63 -3.33 -1.73 -11.73
C MET A 63 -3.98 -2.27 -10.46
N LEU A 64 -4.83 -3.29 -10.61
CA LEU A 64 -5.52 -3.89 -9.49
C LEU A 64 -4.52 -4.52 -8.51
N ALA A 65 -3.53 -5.24 -9.02
CA ALA A 65 -2.49 -5.83 -8.19
C ALA A 65 -1.65 -4.76 -7.48
N PHE A 66 -1.30 -3.70 -8.19
CA PHE A 66 -0.55 -2.58 -7.61
C PHE A 66 -1.29 -1.95 -6.43
N VAL A 67 -2.57 -1.68 -6.60
CA VAL A 67 -3.39 -1.08 -5.52
C VAL A 67 -3.54 -2.03 -4.34
N ASN A 68 -3.88 -3.30 -4.60
CA ASN A 68 -4.18 -4.25 -3.53
C ASN A 68 -2.95 -4.73 -2.77
N GLN A 69 -1.79 -4.74 -3.42
CA GLN A 69 -0.54 -5.26 -2.86
C GLN A 69 0.40 -4.15 -2.40
N ALA A 70 0.00 -2.89 -2.53
CA ALA A 70 0.75 -1.75 -2.02
C ALA A 70 0.79 -1.74 -0.49
N ALA A 71 1.72 -0.97 0.07
CA ALA A 71 1.80 -0.75 1.50
C ALA A 71 0.46 -0.20 2.04
N PRO A 72 0.10 -0.48 3.31
CA PRO A 72 -1.23 -0.14 3.83
C PRO A 72 -1.62 1.34 3.71
N ASP A 73 -0.70 2.25 3.96
CA ASP A 73 -0.95 3.69 3.85
C ASP A 73 -1.22 4.12 2.40
N ILE A 74 -0.43 3.59 1.46
CA ILE A 74 -0.57 3.84 0.03
C ILE A 74 -1.87 3.20 -0.48
N ARG A 75 -2.14 1.97 -0.08
CA ARG A 75 -3.36 1.25 -0.48
C ARG A 75 -4.60 2.01 -0.07
N LYS A 76 -4.67 2.51 1.16
CA LYS A 76 -5.80 3.30 1.64
C LYS A 76 -6.02 4.54 0.79
N LYS A 77 -4.95 5.23 0.45
CA LYS A 77 -5.03 6.45 -0.36
C LYS A 77 -5.49 6.14 -1.77
N LEU A 78 -4.94 5.11 -2.39
CA LEU A 78 -5.30 4.71 -3.75
C LEU A 78 -6.75 4.23 -3.84
N GLN A 79 -7.23 3.50 -2.83
CA GLN A 79 -8.62 3.01 -2.81
C GLN A 79 -9.64 4.14 -2.67
N LYS A 80 -9.24 5.30 -2.17
CA LYS A 80 -10.10 6.48 -2.04
C LYS A 80 -10.19 7.31 -3.32
N ILE A 81 -9.37 7.03 -4.32
CA ILE A 81 -9.40 7.77 -5.58
C ILE A 81 -10.69 7.43 -6.31
N GLU A 82 -11.48 8.46 -6.62
CA GLU A 82 -12.65 8.31 -7.46
C GLU A 82 -12.23 7.94 -8.87
N ARG A 83 -13.03 7.10 -9.53
CA ARG A 83 -12.76 6.62 -10.89
C ARG A 83 -11.38 5.95 -11.03
N LEU A 84 -11.04 5.11 -10.05
CA LEU A 84 -9.76 4.40 -10.03
C LEU A 84 -9.52 3.64 -11.35
N GLY A 85 -10.57 3.05 -11.92
CA GLY A 85 -10.48 2.31 -13.18
C GLY A 85 -10.19 3.18 -14.41
N GLU A 86 -10.41 4.49 -14.32
CA GLU A 86 -10.13 5.43 -15.40
C GLU A 86 -8.72 6.04 -15.29
N GLN A 87 -8.04 5.82 -14.17
CA GLN A 87 -6.69 6.33 -13.98
C GLN A 87 -5.69 5.49 -14.76
N SER A 88 -4.60 6.12 -15.18
CA SER A 88 -3.48 5.40 -15.75
C SER A 88 -2.60 4.82 -14.64
N LEU A 89 -1.82 3.80 -14.98
CA LEU A 89 -0.87 3.23 -14.04
C LEU A 89 0.14 4.29 -13.55
N GLN A 90 0.56 5.18 -14.44
CA GLN A 90 1.47 6.27 -14.08
C GLN A 90 0.85 7.23 -13.06
N ASP A 91 -0.43 7.53 -13.19
CA ASP A 91 -1.14 8.36 -12.23
C ASP A 91 -1.21 7.71 -10.85
N LEU A 92 -1.43 6.40 -10.82
CA LEU A 92 -1.42 5.63 -9.56
C LEU A 92 -0.04 5.61 -8.92
N VAL A 93 1.00 5.44 -9.72
CA VAL A 93 2.39 5.47 -9.23
C VAL A 93 2.72 6.84 -8.66
N ARG A 94 2.33 7.91 -9.33
CA ARG A 94 2.53 9.27 -8.83
C ARG A 94 1.82 9.52 -7.51
N ALA A 95 0.58 9.07 -7.40
CA ALA A 95 -0.18 9.18 -6.15
C ALA A 95 0.49 8.39 -5.03
N ALA A 96 0.96 7.18 -5.33
CA ALA A 96 1.68 6.34 -4.40
C ALA A 96 3.00 6.98 -3.96
N GLU A 97 3.74 7.58 -4.89
CA GLU A 97 5.00 8.26 -4.57
C GLU A 97 4.79 9.47 -3.68
N ARG A 98 3.70 10.22 -3.88
CA ARG A 98 3.37 11.33 -2.97
C ARG A 98 3.19 10.84 -1.54
N VAL A 99 2.45 9.76 -1.34
CA VAL A 99 2.25 9.17 -0.01
C VAL A 99 3.58 8.70 0.56
N PHE A 100 4.38 8.02 -0.25
CA PHE A 100 5.68 7.50 0.16
C PHE A 100 6.64 8.61 0.57
N ASN A 101 6.72 9.68 -0.22
CA ASN A 101 7.64 10.79 0.02
C ASN A 101 7.21 11.69 1.19
N HIS A 102 5.91 11.67 1.54
CA HIS A 102 5.38 12.44 2.65
C HIS A 102 5.24 11.63 3.94
N ARG A 103 5.80 10.42 3.98
CA ARG A 103 5.83 9.62 5.20
C ARG A 103 6.69 10.30 6.26
N GLU A 104 6.23 10.20 7.48
CA GLU A 104 7.04 10.60 8.62
C GLU A 104 8.30 9.74 8.72
N THR A 105 9.43 10.38 8.99
CA THR A 105 10.63 9.65 9.39
C THR A 105 10.42 9.07 10.80
N PRO A 106 11.18 8.04 11.21
CA PRO A 106 11.11 7.54 12.58
C PRO A 106 11.33 8.63 13.63
N GLU A 107 12.21 9.59 13.34
CA GLU A 107 12.51 10.71 14.24
C GLU A 107 11.32 11.67 14.36
N GLU A 108 10.69 12.01 13.24
CA GLU A 108 9.48 12.84 13.22
C GLU A 108 8.34 12.16 13.95
N ARG A 109 8.22 10.85 13.81
CA ARG A 109 7.21 10.05 14.50
C ARG A 109 7.40 10.09 16.00
N GLU A 110 8.63 9.92 16.48
CA GLU A 110 8.96 9.99 17.89
C GLU A 110 8.66 11.38 18.47
N GLU A 111 9.00 12.42 17.71
CA GLU A 111 8.73 13.78 18.12
C GLU A 111 7.23 14.07 18.19
N ARG A 112 6.46 13.57 17.22
CA ARG A 112 5.00 13.69 17.23
C ARG A 112 4.40 13.00 18.45
N VAL A 113 4.84 11.78 18.73
CA VAL A 113 4.36 11.01 19.88
C VAL A 113 4.69 11.74 21.19
N ARG A 114 5.91 12.25 21.32
CA ARG A 114 6.31 13.03 22.51
C ARG A 114 5.47 14.29 22.69
N ARG A 115 5.15 14.96 21.58
CA ARG A 115 4.29 16.16 21.61
C ARG A 115 2.88 15.81 22.08
N GLU A 116 2.30 14.76 21.51
CA GLU A 116 0.97 14.28 21.88
C GLU A 116 0.92 13.88 23.36
N GLU A 117 1.95 13.20 23.86
CA GLU A 117 2.06 12.84 25.27
C GLU A 117 2.15 14.06 26.16
N ARG A 118 2.94 15.07 25.78
CA ARG A 118 3.04 16.32 26.55
C ARG A 118 1.72 17.06 26.60
N GLU A 119 1.02 17.13 25.47
CA GLU A 119 -0.30 17.75 25.40
C GLU A 119 -1.32 17.01 26.26
N PHE A 120 -1.30 15.69 26.20
CA PHE A 120 -2.16 14.85 27.02
C PHE A 120 -1.91 15.07 28.52
N ARG A 121 -0.65 15.06 28.92
CA ARG A 121 -0.27 15.31 30.32
C ARG A 121 -0.67 16.70 30.78
N ALA A 122 -0.46 17.70 29.93
CA ALA A 122 -0.84 19.07 30.24
C ALA A 122 -2.35 19.19 30.43
N GLU A 123 -3.12 18.53 29.60
CA GLU A 123 -4.58 18.53 29.71
C GLU A 123 -5.04 17.77 30.98
N GLU A 124 -4.43 16.65 31.27
CA GLU A 124 -4.71 15.88 32.48
C GLU A 124 -4.40 16.68 33.73
N ASN A 125 -3.27 17.38 33.77
CA ASN A 125 -2.91 18.25 34.86
C ASN A 125 -3.92 19.38 35.04
N ARG A 126 -4.38 19.98 33.96
CA ARG A 126 -5.42 21.01 34.01
C ARG A 126 -6.74 20.48 34.59
N ARG A 127 -7.13 19.28 34.20
CA ARG A 127 -8.33 18.63 34.78
C ARG A 127 -8.17 18.35 36.23
N ASN A 128 -7.00 17.86 36.67
CA ASN A 128 -6.71 17.57 38.05
C ASN A 128 -6.69 18.84 38.89
N GLN A 129 -6.10 19.92 38.38
CA GLN A 129 -6.12 21.21 39.04
C GLN A 129 -7.54 21.75 39.24
N LYS A 130 -8.39 21.62 38.23
CA LYS A 130 -9.80 22.01 38.32
C LYS A 130 -10.54 21.20 39.38
N LYS A 131 -10.31 19.88 39.40
CA LYS A 131 -10.92 19.02 40.44
C LYS A 131 -10.48 19.38 41.84
N LEU A 132 -9.20 19.61 42.00
CA LEU A 132 -8.64 20.04 43.29
C LEU A 132 -9.20 21.38 43.76
N ALA A 133 -9.33 22.33 42.83
CA ALA A 133 -9.92 23.63 43.11
C ALA A 133 -11.39 23.49 43.53
N GLN A 134 -12.17 22.67 42.86
CA GLN A 134 -13.55 22.41 43.22
C GLN A 134 -13.68 21.77 44.59
N ILE A 135 -12.84 20.79 44.90
CA ILE A 135 -12.82 20.15 46.20
C ILE A 135 -12.42 21.14 47.28
N PHE A 136 -11.42 21.96 47.02
CA PHE A 136 -10.95 23.00 47.97
C PHE A 136 -12.06 24.01 48.27
N PHE A 137 -12.72 24.54 47.24
CA PHE A 137 -13.81 25.50 47.43
C PHE A 137 -15.02 24.87 48.09
N ALA A 138 -15.32 23.63 47.80
CA ALA A 138 -16.39 22.92 48.49
C ALA A 138 -16.08 22.66 49.95
N GLY A 139 -14.80 22.53 50.32
CA GLY A 139 -14.38 22.32 51.73
C GLY A 139 -14.30 23.58 52.57
N VAL A 140 -14.42 24.75 51.95
CA VAL A 140 -14.29 26.04 52.68
C VAL A 140 -15.63 26.52 53.28
N GLU A 141 -16.73 25.90 52.88
CA GLU A 141 -18.00 26.18 53.52
C GLU A 141 -17.98 25.67 54.98
#